data_17b4ae8c6fe540da14bfd1df755e3978
#
_entry.id   17b4ae8c6fe540da14bfd1df755e3978
#
_cell.length_a   1.000
_cell.length_b   1.000
_cell.length_c   1.000
_cell.angle_alpha   90.00
_cell.angle_beta   90.00
_cell.angle_gamma   90.00
#
_symmetry.space_group_name_H-M   'P 1'
#
loop_
_entity.id
_entity.type
_entity.pdbx_description
1 polymer ?
#
loop_
_entity_poly.entity_id
_entity_poly.type
_entity_poly.pdbx_seq_one_letter_code
_entity_poly.pdbx_strand_id
1 'polypeptide(L)'
;DAAPLLAAAMLCAEGESSIEDVIFERRFGCAEGFERLGGRVKRSGRVLSVGPLPESGLHGAALTAPDLRGGAALVVAALSAQGKSFVEETRHIDRGYAGLWEVLASLGGRIGREMPPLDAAVKKIPSKKQIYLAFGAKR
;
A
#
# COMPACT_ATOMS: atom_id res chain seq x y z
N ASP A 1 8.09 3.78 14.08
CA ASP A 1 7.70 4.37 12.80
C ASP A 1 7.92 3.45 11.58
N ALA A 2 8.90 2.56 11.66
CA ALA A 2 9.20 1.65 10.55
C ALA A 2 8.22 0.45 10.45
N ALA A 3 7.44 0.17 11.47
CA ALA A 3 6.61 -1.04 11.55
C ALA A 3 5.68 -1.24 10.34
N PRO A 4 4.93 -0.25 9.82
CA PRO A 4 4.12 -0.45 8.63
C PRO A 4 4.94 -0.75 7.36
N LEU A 5 6.10 -0.14 7.20
CA LEU A 5 6.99 -0.39 6.06
C LEU A 5 7.64 -1.77 6.12
N LEU A 6 8.02 -2.22 7.33
CA LEU A 6 8.49 -3.59 7.54
C LEU A 6 7.38 -4.60 7.24
N ALA A 7 6.15 -4.32 7.64
CA ALA A 7 5.00 -5.16 7.30
C ALA A 7 4.78 -5.26 5.78
N ALA A 8 4.96 -4.17 5.05
CA ALA A 8 4.90 -4.20 3.57
C ALA A 8 5.99 -5.11 2.97
N ALA A 9 7.20 -5.09 3.51
CA ALA A 9 8.26 -5.99 3.08
C ALA A 9 7.95 -7.46 3.41
N MET A 10 7.35 -7.72 4.57
CA MET A 10 6.94 -9.06 4.99
C MET A 10 5.90 -9.69 4.05
N LEU A 11 5.08 -8.90 3.35
CA LEU A 11 4.12 -9.41 2.37
C LEU A 11 4.78 -10.18 1.22
N CYS A 12 6.05 -9.90 0.94
CA CYS A 12 6.82 -10.55 -0.12
C CYS A 12 7.71 -11.69 0.42
N ALA A 13 7.65 -12.00 1.71
CA ALA A 13 8.44 -13.04 2.31
C ALA A 13 7.83 -14.43 2.08
N GLU A 14 8.69 -15.46 2.03
CA GLU A 14 8.26 -16.84 1.83
C GLU A 14 7.68 -17.47 3.11
N GLY A 15 8.05 -16.95 4.28
CA GLY A 15 7.64 -17.47 5.58
C GLY A 15 6.59 -16.64 6.28
N GLU A 16 6.12 -17.14 7.42
CA GLU A 16 5.27 -16.38 8.32
C GLU A 16 6.10 -15.37 9.11
N SER A 17 5.54 -14.20 9.31
CA SER A 17 6.14 -13.11 10.05
C SER A 17 5.12 -12.47 10.99
N SER A 18 5.59 -11.87 12.07
CA SER A 18 4.73 -11.06 12.92
C SER A 18 5.49 -9.83 13.41
N ILE A 19 4.76 -8.77 13.63
CA ILE A 19 5.30 -7.52 14.17
C ILE A 19 4.34 -6.96 15.20
N GLU A 20 4.89 -6.53 16.33
CA GLU A 20 4.14 -5.89 17.40
C GLU A 20 4.61 -4.44 17.57
N ASP A 21 3.66 -3.51 17.62
CA ASP A 21 3.93 -2.13 18.02
C ASP A 21 3.44 -1.89 19.45
N VAL A 22 4.36 -1.85 20.37
CA VAL A 22 4.07 -1.67 21.81
C VAL A 22 3.71 -0.23 22.18
N ILE A 23 3.94 0.72 21.27
CA ILE A 23 3.76 2.15 21.53
C ILE A 23 2.39 2.63 20.99
N PHE A 24 2.07 2.28 19.75
CA PHE A 24 0.87 2.78 19.07
C PHE A 24 -0.16 1.68 18.82
N GLU A 25 -1.33 1.81 19.41
CA GLU A 25 -2.41 0.81 19.30
C GLU A 25 -3.01 0.68 17.90
N ARG A 26 -2.95 1.76 17.12
CA ARG A 26 -3.53 1.82 15.77
C ARG A 26 -2.48 1.88 14.66
N ARG A 27 -1.28 1.38 14.91
CA ARG A 27 -0.16 1.44 13.96
C ARG A 27 -0.47 0.74 12.63
N PHE A 28 -1.24 -0.31 12.65
CA PHE A 28 -1.52 -1.15 11.48
C PHE A 28 -2.88 -0.83 10.82
N GLY A 29 -3.21 0.44 10.67
CA GLY A 29 -4.35 0.88 9.86
C GLY A 29 -4.26 0.48 8.39
N CYS A 30 -3.06 0.15 7.91
CA CYS A 30 -2.81 -0.34 6.55
C CYS A 30 -3.17 -1.81 6.32
N ALA A 31 -3.51 -2.58 7.35
CA ALA A 31 -3.77 -4.02 7.26
C ALA A 31 -4.85 -4.36 6.22
N GLU A 32 -5.97 -3.63 6.21
CA GLU A 32 -7.04 -3.81 5.21
C GLU A 32 -6.52 -3.60 3.78
N GLY A 33 -5.67 -2.61 3.57
CA GLY A 33 -5.07 -2.36 2.25
C GLY A 33 -4.16 -3.51 1.82
N PHE A 34 -3.42 -4.11 2.75
CA PHE A 34 -2.62 -5.30 2.47
C PHE A 34 -3.47 -6.51 2.08
N GLU A 35 -4.61 -6.71 2.74
CA GLU A 35 -5.58 -7.75 2.37
C GLU A 35 -6.14 -7.51 0.97
N ARG A 36 -6.48 -6.27 0.62
CA ARG A 36 -6.97 -5.90 -0.72
C ARG A 36 -5.94 -6.18 -1.82
N LEU A 37 -4.65 -6.06 -1.52
CA LEU A 37 -3.57 -6.45 -2.43
C LEU A 37 -3.38 -7.97 -2.54
N GLY A 38 -4.14 -8.76 -1.79
CA GLY A 38 -4.03 -10.22 -1.75
C GLY A 38 -3.06 -10.74 -0.70
N GLY A 39 -2.53 -9.88 0.17
CA GLY A 39 -1.66 -10.27 1.28
C GLY A 39 -2.41 -11.09 2.33
N ARG A 40 -1.75 -12.08 2.89
CA ARG A 40 -2.28 -12.88 4.01
C ARG A 40 -1.93 -12.20 5.32
N VAL A 41 -2.79 -11.33 5.81
CA VAL A 41 -2.55 -10.59 7.05
C VAL A 41 -3.67 -10.80 8.06
N LYS A 42 -3.30 -10.78 9.33
CA LYS A 42 -4.25 -10.82 10.44
C LYS A 42 -3.80 -9.83 11.52
N ARG A 43 -4.67 -8.90 11.83
CA ARG A 43 -4.44 -7.96 12.92
C ARG A 43 -5.11 -8.46 14.20
N SER A 44 -4.38 -8.47 15.29
CA SER A 44 -4.89 -8.76 16.62
C SER A 44 -4.31 -7.74 17.61
N GLY A 45 -5.11 -6.74 17.97
CA GLY A 45 -4.65 -5.66 18.84
C GLY A 45 -3.46 -4.91 18.23
N ARG A 46 -2.31 -5.01 18.89
CA ARG A 46 -1.03 -4.37 18.48
C ARG A 46 -0.15 -5.24 17.59
N VAL A 47 -0.57 -6.48 17.33
CA VAL A 47 0.18 -7.45 16.53
C VAL A 47 -0.41 -7.53 15.14
N LEU A 48 0.44 -7.48 14.14
CA LEU A 48 0.14 -7.84 12.76
C LEU A 48 0.89 -9.11 12.41
N SER A 49 0.16 -10.17 12.09
CA SER A 49 0.72 -11.41 11.54
C SER A 49 0.61 -11.36 10.02
N VAL A 50 1.68 -11.73 9.35
CA VAL A 50 1.78 -11.75 7.88
C VAL A 50 2.15 -13.17 7.46
N GLY A 51 1.28 -13.81 6.71
CA GLY A 51 1.53 -15.12 6.13
C GLY A 51 2.44 -15.04 4.91
N PRO A 52 2.88 -16.20 4.41
CA PRO A 52 3.75 -16.26 3.24
C PRO A 52 3.09 -15.65 2.00
N LEU A 53 3.91 -15.15 1.10
CA LEU A 53 3.45 -14.62 -0.19
C LEU A 53 2.56 -15.68 -0.89
N PRO A 54 1.33 -15.33 -1.31
CA PRO A 54 0.51 -16.23 -2.10
C PRO A 54 1.20 -16.64 -3.41
N GLU A 55 0.96 -17.86 -3.89
CA GLU A 55 1.51 -18.33 -5.17
C GLU A 55 1.12 -17.42 -6.36
N SER A 56 -0.08 -16.84 -6.31
CA SER A 56 -0.54 -15.86 -7.29
C SER A 56 0.17 -14.50 -7.20
N GLY A 57 0.97 -14.27 -6.15
CA GLY A 57 1.55 -12.97 -5.84
C GLY A 57 0.53 -11.97 -5.32
N LEU A 58 0.97 -10.74 -5.13
CA LEU A 58 0.08 -9.61 -4.84
C LEU A 58 -0.50 -9.06 -6.14
N HIS A 59 -1.70 -8.51 -6.08
CA HIS A 59 -2.40 -7.92 -7.24
C HIS A 59 -2.83 -6.50 -6.97
N GLY A 60 -3.06 -5.73 -8.04
CA GLY A 60 -3.49 -4.35 -7.97
C GLY A 60 -4.86 -4.19 -7.29
N ALA A 61 -5.01 -3.11 -6.53
CA ALA A 61 -6.22 -2.81 -5.77
C ALA A 61 -6.45 -1.31 -5.59
N ALA A 62 -7.67 -0.97 -5.20
CA ALA A 62 -8.01 0.36 -4.70
C ALA A 62 -7.67 0.43 -3.20
N LEU A 63 -6.86 1.38 -2.82
CA LEU A 63 -6.30 1.55 -1.48
C LEU A 63 -6.60 2.94 -0.95
N THR A 64 -6.77 3.06 0.34
CA THR A 64 -6.93 4.35 1.02
C THR A 64 -5.84 4.52 2.06
N ALA A 65 -5.03 5.56 1.94
CA ALA A 65 -3.98 5.85 2.91
C ALA A 65 -4.59 6.24 4.27
N PRO A 66 -4.41 5.43 5.32
CA PRO A 66 -5.02 5.70 6.62
C PRO A 66 -4.32 6.86 7.37
N ASP A 67 -3.03 6.95 7.17
CA ASP A 67 -2.13 7.93 7.77
C ASP A 67 -0.83 8.02 6.95
N LEU A 68 0.14 8.78 7.44
CA LEU A 68 1.42 8.98 6.77
C LEU A 68 2.20 7.67 6.59
N ARG A 69 2.39 6.91 7.66
CA ARG A 69 3.24 5.69 7.64
C ARG A 69 2.53 4.52 6.98
N GLY A 70 1.26 4.34 7.29
CA GLY A 70 0.42 3.32 6.67
C GLY A 70 0.22 3.58 5.17
N GLY A 71 0.01 4.82 4.79
CA GLY A 71 -0.08 5.21 3.39
C GLY A 71 1.19 4.91 2.60
N ALA A 72 2.35 5.28 3.13
CA ALA A 72 3.64 4.94 2.52
C ALA A 72 3.85 3.43 2.40
N ALA A 73 3.47 2.67 3.42
CA ALA A 73 3.53 1.21 3.40
C ALA A 73 2.64 0.60 2.32
N LEU A 74 1.44 1.12 2.12
CA LEU A 74 0.54 0.70 1.04
C LEU A 74 1.12 0.99 -0.34
N VAL A 75 1.77 2.14 -0.51
CA VAL A 75 2.46 2.47 -1.77
C VAL A 75 3.58 1.46 -2.04
N VAL A 76 4.43 1.18 -1.06
CA VAL A 76 5.54 0.21 -1.20
C VAL A 76 4.99 -1.18 -1.50
N ALA A 77 3.95 -1.64 -0.82
CA ALA A 77 3.32 -2.92 -1.08
C ALA A 77 2.70 -2.97 -2.49
N ALA A 78 2.03 -1.92 -2.92
CA ALA A 78 1.46 -1.80 -4.27
C ALA A 78 2.53 -1.85 -5.37
N LEU A 79 3.75 -1.37 -5.09
CA LEU A 79 4.90 -1.49 -6.00
C LEU A 79 5.32 -2.94 -6.26
N SER A 80 5.04 -3.83 -5.34
CA SER A 80 5.33 -5.28 -5.46
C SER A 80 4.18 -6.06 -6.08
N ALA A 81 3.01 -5.44 -6.27
CA ALA A 81 1.82 -6.08 -6.81
C ALA A 81 1.82 -6.07 -8.35
N GLN A 82 1.20 -7.08 -8.93
CA GLN A 82 0.94 -7.11 -10.38
C GLN A 82 -0.31 -6.30 -10.72
N GLY A 83 -0.29 -5.61 -11.84
CA GLY A 83 -1.43 -4.82 -12.31
C GLY A 83 -1.39 -3.39 -11.80
N LYS A 84 -2.54 -2.79 -11.65
CA LYS A 84 -2.70 -1.38 -11.32
C LYS A 84 -3.30 -1.21 -9.93
N SER A 85 -2.72 -0.33 -9.14
CA SER A 85 -3.27 0.09 -7.85
C SER A 85 -3.59 1.57 -7.85
N PHE A 86 -4.64 1.94 -7.14
CA PHE A 86 -5.03 3.32 -6.90
C PHE A 86 -4.89 3.61 -5.42
N VAL A 87 -4.23 4.71 -5.08
CA VAL A 87 -4.09 5.14 -3.69
C VAL A 87 -4.77 6.48 -3.51
N GLU A 88 -5.76 6.49 -2.66
CA GLU A 88 -6.50 7.68 -2.25
C GLU A 88 -5.92 8.29 -0.96
N GLU A 89 -6.36 9.50 -0.63
CA GLU A 89 -5.94 10.23 0.57
C GLU A 89 -4.41 10.45 0.67
N THR A 90 -3.75 10.59 -0.47
CA THR A 90 -2.29 10.76 -0.58
C THR A 90 -1.77 12.02 0.10
N ARG A 91 -2.64 12.95 0.47
CA ARG A 91 -2.29 14.13 1.28
C ARG A 91 -1.54 13.78 2.57
N HIS A 92 -1.86 12.62 3.16
CA HIS A 92 -1.15 12.12 4.35
C HIS A 92 0.31 11.82 4.05
N ILE A 93 0.59 11.29 2.87
CA ILE A 93 1.92 10.93 2.40
C ILE A 93 2.68 12.19 1.96
N ASP A 94 2.06 13.03 1.14
CA ASP A 94 2.66 14.25 0.59
C ASP A 94 3.15 15.21 1.69
N ARG A 95 2.46 15.22 2.82
CA ARG A 95 2.79 16.09 3.95
C ARG A 95 4.09 15.70 4.66
N GLY A 96 4.46 14.42 4.67
CA GLY A 96 5.57 13.91 5.46
C GLY A 96 6.72 13.30 4.65
N TYR A 97 6.50 13.00 3.37
CA TYR A 97 7.51 12.44 2.47
C TYR A 97 7.66 13.31 1.23
N ALA A 98 8.42 14.40 1.36
CA ALA A 98 8.72 15.28 0.24
C ALA A 98 9.47 14.52 -0.87
N GLY A 99 8.98 14.63 -2.11
CA GLY A 99 9.63 14.03 -3.26
C GLY A 99 9.55 12.50 -3.35
N LEU A 100 8.70 11.84 -2.55
CA LEU A 100 8.58 10.38 -2.56
C LEU A 100 8.24 9.83 -3.95
N TRP A 101 7.35 10.50 -4.66
CA TRP A 101 6.88 10.05 -5.97
C TRP A 101 7.97 10.11 -7.03
N GLU A 102 8.75 11.18 -7.02
CA GLU A 102 9.88 11.37 -7.91
C GLU A 102 10.99 10.34 -7.63
N VAL A 103 11.26 10.07 -6.35
CA VAL A 103 12.23 9.05 -5.94
C VAL A 103 11.78 7.66 -6.40
N LEU A 104 10.54 7.27 -6.14
CA LEU A 104 10.03 5.97 -6.54
C LEU A 104 9.99 5.82 -8.08
N ALA A 105 9.65 6.88 -8.80
CA ALA A 105 9.70 6.88 -10.25
C ALA A 105 11.13 6.72 -10.78
N SER A 106 12.11 7.38 -10.16
CA SER A 106 13.53 7.24 -10.53
C SER A 106 14.08 5.84 -10.29
N LEU A 107 13.49 5.11 -9.34
CA LEU A 107 13.81 3.70 -9.06
C LEU A 107 13.10 2.71 -9.99
N GLY A 108 12.36 3.21 -10.98
CA GLY A 108 11.66 2.39 -11.97
C GLY A 108 10.18 2.15 -11.68
N GLY A 109 9.64 2.77 -10.65
CA GLY A 109 8.20 2.72 -10.35
C GLY A 109 7.41 3.47 -11.43
N ARG A 110 6.34 2.86 -11.93
CA ARG A 110 5.39 3.51 -12.82
C ARG A 110 4.32 4.22 -12.00
N ILE A 111 4.53 5.50 -11.76
CA ILE A 111 3.69 6.31 -10.90
C ILE A 111 3.13 7.46 -11.74
N GLY A 112 1.81 7.62 -11.70
CA GLY A 112 1.12 8.73 -12.35
C GLY A 112 0.11 9.37 -11.42
N ARG A 113 -0.11 10.67 -11.58
CA ARG A 113 -1.22 11.39 -10.96
C ARG A 113 -2.30 11.53 -12.02
N GLU A 114 -3.17 10.54 -12.11
CA GLU A 114 -4.31 10.56 -13.02
C GLU A 114 -5.60 10.42 -12.24
N MET A 115 -6.64 11.09 -12.71
CA MET A 115 -8.00 10.74 -12.30
C MET A 115 -8.32 9.37 -12.89
N PRO A 116 -8.85 8.42 -12.08
CA PRO A 116 -9.29 7.15 -12.62
C PRO A 116 -10.32 7.40 -13.72
N PRO A 117 -10.32 6.63 -14.81
CA PRO A 117 -11.41 6.68 -15.76
C PRO A 117 -12.72 6.44 -14.99
N LEU A 118 -13.73 7.23 -15.31
CA LEU A 118 -15.06 7.14 -14.72
C LEU A 118 -15.70 5.80 -15.07
N ASP A 119 -15.24 4.72 -14.48
CA ASP A 119 -15.98 3.49 -14.49
C ASP A 119 -17.05 3.53 -13.39
N ALA A 120 -18.24 3.05 -13.70
CA ALA A 120 -19.46 3.26 -12.92
C ALA A 120 -19.43 2.80 -11.45
N ALA A 121 -18.39 2.09 -11.02
CA ALA A 121 -18.15 1.67 -9.63
C ALA A 121 -17.50 2.76 -8.75
N VAL A 122 -17.02 3.88 -9.32
CA VAL A 122 -16.28 4.94 -8.63
C VAL A 122 -17.13 6.21 -8.44
N LYS A 123 -18.43 6.09 -8.37
CA LYS A 123 -19.39 7.23 -8.29
C LYS A 123 -19.33 8.09 -7.02
N LYS A 124 -18.35 7.92 -6.13
CA LYS A 124 -18.21 8.75 -4.91
C LYS A 124 -16.76 9.02 -4.55
N ILE A 125 -16.02 9.72 -5.41
CA ILE A 125 -14.74 10.25 -5.00
C ILE A 125 -14.80 11.77 -5.10
N PRO A 126 -14.78 12.50 -3.97
CA PRO A 126 -14.58 13.94 -4.01
C PRO A 126 -13.20 14.23 -4.58
N SER A 127 -13.09 15.32 -5.31
CA SER A 127 -11.93 15.84 -6.07
C SER A 127 -10.66 16.05 -5.22
N LYS A 128 -10.12 15.01 -4.61
CA LYS A 128 -8.88 15.06 -3.83
C LYS A 128 -7.80 14.27 -4.56
N LYS A 129 -6.61 14.82 -4.60
CA LYS A 129 -5.41 14.30 -5.26
C LYS A 129 -5.29 12.79 -5.13
N GLN A 130 -5.39 12.08 -6.24
CA GLN A 130 -5.25 10.64 -6.32
C GLN A 130 -3.94 10.31 -7.03
N ILE A 131 -3.29 9.24 -6.59
CA ILE A 131 -2.11 8.72 -7.24
C ILE A 131 -2.44 7.36 -7.82
N TYR A 132 -2.12 7.24 -9.08
CA TYR A 132 -2.25 6.02 -9.83
C TYR A 132 -0.90 5.31 -9.88
N LEU A 133 -0.84 4.11 -9.34
CA LEU A 133 0.33 3.25 -9.42
C LEU A 133 0.05 2.13 -10.41
N ALA A 134 0.69 2.18 -11.56
CA ALA A 134 0.60 1.10 -12.54
C ALA A 134 1.91 0.32 -12.56
N PHE A 135 1.84 -0.95 -12.25
CA PHE A 135 2.97 -1.86 -12.39
C PHE A 135 2.64 -2.94 -13.42
N GLY A 136 3.45 -2.98 -14.45
CA GLY A 136 3.54 -4.13 -15.32
C GLY A 136 4.95 -4.68 -15.14
N ALA A 137 5.09 -5.92 -14.71
CA ALA A 137 6.36 -6.60 -14.85
C ALA A 137 6.75 -6.57 -16.33
N LYS A 138 7.79 -5.83 -16.66
CA LYS A 138 8.50 -6.11 -17.90
C LYS A 138 9.23 -7.42 -17.67
N ARG A 139 8.73 -8.43 -18.29
CA ARG A 139 9.58 -9.57 -18.58
C ARG A 139 10.60 -9.18 -19.63
#